data_e7a7ac7e4dea0fd80283333af0ebf1d5
#
_entry.id   e7a7ac7e4dea0fd80283333af0ebf1d5
#
_cell.length_a   1.000
_cell.length_b   1.000
_cell.length_c   1.000
_cell.angle_alpha   90.00
_cell.angle_beta   90.00
_cell.angle_gamma   90.00
#
_symmetry.space_group_name_H-M   'P 1'
#
loop_
_entity.id
_entity.type
_entity.pdbx_description
1 polymer ?
#
loop_
_entity_poly.entity_id
_entity_poly.type
_entity_poly.pdbx_seq_one_letter_code
_entity_poly.pdbx_strand_id
1 'polypeptide(L)'
;IELTPDLSKTIVPSKVLFNGSAPEWSTGMQPSPGSPRGYVTDGCYLYRTGKGKLLMIWSSFGKDGYAIGIAESATGSVKGPWIQHEKPFFPDNGGHGMIFKTLSGDLCLILHQPNDPLGAERAHIYPLEDTGDTLMLKSKSNHTK
;
A
#
# COMPACT_ATOMS: atom_id res chain seq x y z
N ILE A 1 -16.58 -0.97 -1.95
CA ILE A 1 -17.93 -1.50 -2.22
C ILE A 1 -18.11 -2.80 -1.45
N GLU A 2 -19.27 -3.03 -0.83
CA GLU A 2 -19.60 -4.25 -0.10
C GLU A 2 -20.37 -5.22 -1.03
N LEU A 3 -19.99 -6.48 -1.02
CA LEU A 3 -20.58 -7.52 -1.87
C LEU A 3 -21.43 -8.49 -1.04
N THR A 4 -22.35 -9.18 -1.70
CA THR A 4 -23.05 -10.34 -1.13
C THR A 4 -22.05 -11.46 -0.77
N PRO A 5 -22.38 -12.37 0.17
CA PRO A 5 -21.47 -13.46 0.56
C PRO A 5 -21.01 -14.35 -0.59
N ASP A 6 -21.81 -14.49 -1.64
CA ASP A 6 -21.48 -15.22 -2.86
C ASP A 6 -20.72 -14.37 -3.89
N LEU A 7 -20.39 -13.12 -3.56
CA LEU A 7 -19.68 -12.15 -4.37
C LEU A 7 -20.36 -11.74 -5.70
N SER A 8 -21.62 -12.11 -5.88
CA SER A 8 -22.33 -11.92 -7.16
C SER A 8 -22.92 -10.52 -7.35
N LYS A 9 -23.15 -9.78 -6.26
CA LYS A 9 -23.83 -8.47 -6.29
C LYS A 9 -23.26 -7.52 -5.26
N THR A 10 -23.45 -6.22 -5.50
CA THR A 10 -23.19 -5.17 -4.50
C THR A 10 -24.37 -5.05 -3.55
N ILE A 11 -24.10 -4.95 -2.25
CA ILE A 11 -25.15 -4.80 -1.21
C ILE A 11 -25.54 -3.34 -1.06
N VAL A 12 -24.55 -2.44 -1.14
CA VAL A 12 -24.71 -1.00 -0.91
C VAL A 12 -23.99 -0.21 -2.00
N PRO A 13 -24.34 1.07 -2.23
CA PRO A 13 -23.56 1.96 -3.09
C PRO A 13 -22.10 2.04 -2.63
N SER A 14 -21.20 2.23 -3.59
CA SER A 14 -19.78 2.44 -3.29
C SER A 14 -19.58 3.65 -2.38
N LYS A 15 -18.65 3.53 -1.44
CA LYS A 15 -18.24 4.61 -0.55
C LYS A 15 -16.75 4.87 -0.73
N VAL A 16 -16.38 6.12 -0.92
CA VAL A 16 -14.97 6.54 -0.89
C VAL A 16 -14.46 6.40 0.54
N LEU A 17 -13.38 5.67 0.73
CA LEU A 17 -12.75 5.47 2.04
C LEU A 17 -11.81 6.64 2.37
N PHE A 18 -11.04 7.09 1.38
CA PHE A 18 -10.18 8.29 1.42
C PHE A 18 -9.80 8.70 -0.01
N ASN A 19 -9.25 9.89 -0.16
CA ASN A 19 -8.74 10.38 -1.43
C ASN A 19 -7.22 10.18 -1.50
N GLY A 20 -6.68 9.95 -2.70
CA GLY A 20 -5.23 9.83 -2.91
C GLY A 20 -4.42 11.07 -2.53
N SER A 21 -5.09 12.23 -2.41
CA SER A 21 -4.50 13.49 -1.93
C SER A 21 -4.47 13.62 -0.40
N ALA A 22 -4.97 12.64 0.35
CA ALA A 22 -5.06 12.76 1.80
C ALA A 22 -3.69 12.81 2.52
N PRO A 23 -2.69 11.98 2.18
CA PRO A 23 -1.38 12.08 2.80
C PRO A 23 -0.47 13.08 2.09
N GLU A 24 0.36 13.79 2.84
CA GLU A 24 1.31 14.77 2.29
C GLU A 24 2.37 14.16 1.36
N TRP A 25 2.72 12.89 1.56
CA TRP A 25 3.70 12.21 0.72
C TRP A 25 3.20 11.95 -0.70
N SER A 26 1.89 11.87 -0.93
CA SER A 26 1.30 11.66 -2.26
C SER A 26 1.25 12.99 -3.02
N THR A 27 2.04 13.10 -4.07
CA THR A 27 2.17 14.34 -4.84
C THR A 27 1.22 14.43 -6.03
N GLY A 28 0.61 13.32 -6.40
CA GLY A 28 -0.20 13.20 -7.60
C GLY A 28 0.61 13.34 -8.90
N MET A 29 -0.06 13.14 -10.01
CA MET A 29 0.48 13.28 -11.36
C MET A 29 -0.17 14.42 -12.10
N GLN A 30 0.58 15.10 -12.94
CA GLN A 30 0.08 16.09 -13.89
C GLN A 30 0.39 15.60 -15.30
N PRO A 31 -0.59 15.03 -16.04
CA PRO A 31 -0.35 14.38 -17.33
C PRO A 31 0.19 15.30 -18.39
N SER A 32 -0.12 16.61 -18.30
CA SER A 32 0.40 17.64 -19.21
C SER A 32 0.44 19.00 -18.51
N PRO A 33 1.27 19.95 -18.97
CA PRO A 33 1.29 21.30 -18.45
C PRO A 33 -0.10 21.94 -18.45
N GLY A 34 -0.53 22.47 -17.30
CA GLY A 34 -1.84 23.12 -17.14
C GLY A 34 -3.03 22.18 -16.89
N SER A 35 -2.87 20.85 -17.00
CA SER A 35 -3.94 19.92 -16.65
C SER A 35 -4.11 19.83 -15.11
N PRO A 36 -5.32 19.48 -14.62
CA PRO A 36 -5.52 19.21 -13.21
C PRO A 36 -4.60 18.07 -12.73
N ARG A 37 -4.10 18.17 -11.51
CA ARG A 37 -3.33 17.10 -10.88
C ARG A 37 -4.26 15.97 -10.49
N GLY A 38 -3.98 14.77 -11.00
CA GLY A 38 -4.65 13.53 -10.63
C GLY A 38 -3.87 12.75 -9.57
N TYR A 39 -4.57 12.01 -8.74
CA TYR A 39 -3.96 11.15 -7.72
C TYR A 39 -4.30 9.69 -8.02
N VAL A 40 -3.30 8.84 -8.02
CA VAL A 40 -3.47 7.39 -8.15
C VAL A 40 -3.77 6.83 -6.78
N THR A 41 -4.72 5.90 -6.69
CA THR A 41 -4.95 5.02 -5.54
C THR A 41 -4.99 3.61 -6.07
N ASP A 42 -3.95 2.84 -5.82
CA ASP A 42 -3.71 1.58 -6.52
C ASP A 42 -3.18 0.50 -5.57
N GLY A 43 -3.29 -0.78 -5.94
CA GLY A 43 -2.71 -1.91 -5.24
C GLY A 43 -3.07 -2.00 -3.76
N CYS A 44 -4.31 -1.71 -3.39
CA CYS A 44 -4.75 -1.76 -2.00
C CYS A 44 -4.74 -3.18 -1.45
N TYR A 45 -4.02 -3.40 -0.34
CA TYR A 45 -3.99 -4.68 0.37
C TYR A 45 -4.20 -4.46 1.87
N LEU A 46 -5.10 -5.25 2.46
CA LEU A 46 -5.44 -5.16 3.89
C LEU A 46 -4.59 -6.14 4.70
N TYR A 47 -4.06 -5.67 5.82
CA TYR A 47 -3.30 -6.47 6.76
C TYR A 47 -3.75 -6.21 8.19
N ARG A 48 -3.89 -7.27 8.98
CA ARG A 48 -4.19 -7.16 10.41
C ARG A 48 -2.93 -7.51 11.20
N THR A 49 -2.45 -6.55 12.00
CA THR A 49 -1.25 -6.72 12.81
C THR A 49 -1.45 -7.69 13.96
N GLY A 50 -0.38 -8.13 14.58
CA GLY A 50 -0.39 -9.01 15.74
C GLY A 50 -1.15 -8.46 16.95
N LYS A 51 -1.30 -7.12 17.05
CA LYS A 51 -2.15 -6.46 18.08
C LYS A 51 -3.57 -6.15 17.59
N GLY A 52 -3.95 -6.63 16.39
CA GLY A 52 -5.30 -6.50 15.87
C GLY A 52 -5.61 -5.19 15.12
N LYS A 53 -4.64 -4.28 14.94
CA LYS A 53 -4.84 -3.09 14.12
C LYS A 53 -5.06 -3.48 12.66
N LEU A 54 -5.99 -2.81 11.98
CA LEU A 54 -6.23 -3.01 10.55
C LEU A 54 -5.49 -1.94 9.76
N LEU A 55 -4.53 -2.38 8.97
CA LEU A 55 -3.75 -1.55 8.07
C LEU A 55 -4.19 -1.79 6.63
N MET A 56 -4.04 -0.78 5.79
CA MET A 56 -4.12 -0.85 4.34
C MET A 56 -2.81 -0.33 3.77
N ILE A 57 -2.06 -1.16 3.06
CA ILE A 57 -1.02 -0.66 2.17
C ILE A 57 -1.67 -0.29 0.84
N TRP A 58 -1.23 0.79 0.22
CA TRP A 58 -1.75 1.27 -1.05
C TRP A 58 -0.71 2.10 -1.78
N SER A 59 -0.81 2.21 -3.09
CA SER A 59 0.22 2.83 -3.92
C SER A 59 -0.25 4.12 -4.56
N SER A 60 0.68 5.07 -4.67
CA SER A 60 0.53 6.34 -5.38
C SER A 60 1.90 6.88 -5.79
N PHE A 61 1.92 8.01 -6.47
CA PHE A 61 3.16 8.72 -6.76
C PHE A 61 3.54 9.63 -5.61
N GLY A 62 4.75 9.47 -5.11
CA GLY A 62 5.41 10.36 -4.16
C GLY A 62 6.42 11.27 -4.87
N LYS A 63 7.21 11.99 -4.06
CA LYS A 63 8.24 12.92 -4.57
C LYS A 63 9.28 12.23 -5.45
N ASP A 64 9.68 11.02 -5.08
CA ASP A 64 10.80 10.29 -5.68
C ASP A 64 10.34 9.13 -6.58
N GLY A 65 9.08 9.13 -7.00
CA GLY A 65 8.48 8.12 -7.88
C GLY A 65 7.32 7.37 -7.26
N TYR A 66 7.02 6.19 -7.80
CA TYR A 66 5.94 5.35 -7.31
C TYR A 66 6.28 4.78 -5.94
N ALA A 67 5.32 4.79 -5.04
CA ALA A 67 5.55 4.51 -3.63
C ALA A 67 4.36 3.77 -3.00
N ILE A 68 4.60 3.08 -1.88
CA ILE A 68 3.54 2.49 -1.07
C ILE A 68 3.41 3.28 0.23
N GLY A 69 2.19 3.66 0.57
CA GLY A 69 1.84 4.21 1.88
C GLY A 69 1.10 3.21 2.77
N ILE A 70 0.96 3.57 4.03
CA ILE A 70 0.10 2.87 5.00
C ILE A 70 -1.01 3.80 5.43
N ALA A 71 -2.24 3.28 5.47
CA ALA A 71 -3.36 3.85 6.18
C ALA A 71 -3.80 2.89 7.30
N GLU A 72 -4.10 3.43 8.48
CA GLU A 72 -4.61 2.68 9.64
C GLU A 72 -6.10 2.95 9.82
N SER A 73 -6.89 1.91 10.00
CA SER A 73 -8.31 2.06 10.37
C SER A 73 -8.43 2.41 11.85
N ALA A 74 -9.00 3.57 12.16
CA ALA A 74 -9.20 4.02 13.54
C ALA A 74 -10.15 3.11 14.33
N THR A 75 -11.00 2.33 13.65
CA THR A 75 -12.00 1.45 14.29
C THR A 75 -11.69 -0.04 14.12
N GLY A 76 -10.64 -0.38 13.35
CA GLY A 76 -10.36 -1.77 12.95
C GLY A 76 -11.33 -2.32 11.90
N SER A 77 -12.25 -1.51 11.38
CA SER A 77 -13.18 -1.84 10.31
C SER A 77 -12.68 -1.34 8.95
N VAL A 78 -12.97 -2.07 7.88
CA VAL A 78 -12.72 -1.62 6.50
C VAL A 78 -13.44 -0.31 6.18
N LYS A 79 -14.56 -0.05 6.85
CA LYS A 79 -15.34 1.20 6.67
C LYS A 79 -14.63 2.44 7.22
N GLY A 80 -13.52 2.28 7.93
CA GLY A 80 -12.71 3.38 8.48
C GLY A 80 -13.33 4.05 9.71
N PRO A 81 -13.02 5.34 9.98
CA PRO A 81 -12.17 6.22 9.18
C PRO A 81 -10.72 5.72 9.07
N TRP A 82 -10.04 6.15 8.00
CA TRP A 82 -8.65 5.78 7.69
C TRP A 82 -7.71 6.94 7.99
N ILE A 83 -6.70 6.69 8.80
CA ILE A 83 -5.64 7.63 9.17
C ILE A 83 -4.41 7.31 8.33
N GLN A 84 -3.93 8.27 7.55
CA GLN A 84 -2.76 8.12 6.70
C GLN A 84 -1.48 8.26 7.52
N HIS A 85 -0.47 7.43 7.24
CA HIS A 85 0.87 7.68 7.76
C HIS A 85 1.51 8.86 7.01
N GLU A 86 2.29 9.67 7.73
CA GLU A 86 2.90 10.90 7.20
C GLU A 86 3.93 10.64 6.10
N LYS A 87 4.61 9.49 6.16
CA LYS A 87 5.66 9.12 5.22
C LYS A 87 5.28 7.87 4.44
N PRO A 88 5.77 7.72 3.20
CA PRO A 88 5.60 6.47 2.50
C PRO A 88 6.31 5.33 3.23
N PHE A 89 5.71 4.18 3.22
CA PHE A 89 6.25 2.94 3.77
C PHE A 89 7.37 2.37 2.88
N PHE A 90 7.18 2.47 1.56
CA PHE A 90 8.16 2.10 0.55
C PHE A 90 8.27 3.23 -0.47
N PRO A 91 9.34 4.06 -0.45
CA PRO A 91 9.47 5.23 -1.32
C PRO A 91 10.20 4.97 -2.65
N ASP A 92 10.76 3.77 -2.86
CA ASP A 92 11.86 3.53 -3.81
C ASP A 92 11.37 3.11 -5.21
N ASN A 93 10.52 3.91 -5.86
CA ASN A 93 10.06 3.69 -7.23
C ASN A 93 9.52 2.28 -7.47
N GLY A 94 8.63 1.82 -6.58
CA GLY A 94 7.97 0.54 -6.66
C GLY A 94 6.63 0.53 -5.93
N GLY A 95 5.78 -0.43 -6.22
CA GLY A 95 4.46 -0.45 -5.64
C GLY A 95 3.60 -1.64 -6.04
N HIS A 96 2.30 -1.46 -5.90
CA HIS A 96 1.26 -2.47 -6.13
C HIS A 96 1.55 -3.74 -5.31
N GLY A 97 1.84 -3.51 -4.02
CA GLY A 97 2.38 -4.54 -3.13
C GLY A 97 1.32 -5.42 -2.50
N MET A 98 1.73 -6.62 -2.14
CA MET A 98 0.94 -7.58 -1.36
C MET A 98 1.78 -8.17 -0.25
N ILE A 99 1.17 -8.42 0.91
CA ILE A 99 1.83 -9.04 2.06
C ILE A 99 1.51 -10.52 2.09
N PHE A 100 2.51 -11.35 2.31
CA PHE A 100 2.33 -12.79 2.43
C PHE A 100 3.29 -13.39 3.47
N LYS A 101 3.02 -14.61 3.89
CA LYS A 101 3.95 -15.44 4.68
C LYS A 101 4.56 -16.50 3.81
N THR A 102 5.87 -16.71 3.95
CA THR A 102 6.57 -17.85 3.34
C THR A 102 6.14 -19.16 3.99
N LEU A 103 6.54 -20.28 3.42
CA LEU A 103 6.29 -21.60 4.02
C LEU A 103 7.02 -21.79 5.36
N SER A 104 8.13 -21.05 5.60
CA SER A 104 8.82 -20.98 6.89
C SER A 104 8.15 -20.06 7.91
N GLY A 105 7.11 -19.32 7.50
CA GLY A 105 6.36 -18.39 8.37
C GLY A 105 6.88 -16.95 8.36
N ASP A 106 7.92 -16.65 7.57
CA ASP A 106 8.47 -15.30 7.45
C ASP A 106 7.49 -14.37 6.75
N LEU A 107 7.27 -13.19 7.33
CA LEU A 107 6.42 -12.17 6.74
C LEU A 107 7.20 -11.41 5.66
N CYS A 108 6.57 -11.24 4.49
CA CYS A 108 7.18 -10.59 3.34
C CYS A 108 6.21 -9.65 2.63
N LEU A 109 6.77 -8.60 2.03
CA LEU A 109 6.13 -7.76 1.02
C LEU A 109 6.65 -8.18 -0.35
N ILE A 110 5.76 -8.48 -1.29
CA ILE A 110 6.08 -8.57 -2.72
C ILE A 110 5.51 -7.35 -3.42
N LEU A 111 6.27 -6.77 -4.30
CA LEU A 111 5.89 -5.60 -5.10
C LEU A 111 6.61 -5.62 -6.45
N HIS A 112 6.18 -4.81 -7.42
CA HIS A 112 6.99 -4.55 -8.61
C HIS A 112 7.95 -3.38 -8.38
N GLN A 113 9.17 -3.50 -8.90
CA GLN A 113 10.19 -2.45 -8.87
C GLN A 113 11.21 -2.68 -10.01
N PRO A 114 11.69 -1.62 -10.68
CA PRO A 114 11.17 -0.26 -10.59
C PRO A 114 9.78 -0.13 -11.21
N ASN A 115 9.05 0.97 -10.95
CA ASN A 115 7.84 1.32 -11.69
C ASN A 115 8.18 2.12 -12.97
N ASP A 116 9.28 2.82 -12.97
CA ASP A 116 9.81 3.59 -14.09
C ASP A 116 11.31 3.27 -14.26
N PRO A 117 11.76 2.99 -15.51
CA PRO A 117 11.05 3.05 -16.78
C PRO A 117 10.08 1.87 -17.01
N LEU A 118 8.99 2.17 -17.74
CA LEU A 118 7.98 1.18 -18.13
C LEU A 118 8.61 -0.03 -18.85
N GLY A 119 8.20 -1.24 -18.47
CA GLY A 119 8.71 -2.51 -19.00
C GLY A 119 9.96 -3.04 -18.24
N ALA A 120 10.49 -2.26 -17.31
CA ALA A 120 11.60 -2.70 -16.45
C ALA A 120 11.12 -3.38 -15.15
N GLU A 121 9.81 -3.38 -14.89
CA GLU A 121 9.21 -3.90 -13.67
C GLU A 121 9.54 -5.36 -13.46
N ARG A 122 9.96 -5.69 -12.25
CA ARG A 122 10.22 -7.07 -11.80
C ARG A 122 9.60 -7.25 -10.42
N ALA A 123 9.23 -8.49 -10.09
CA ALA A 123 8.81 -8.84 -8.76
C ALA A 123 9.99 -8.82 -7.78
N HIS A 124 9.87 -8.04 -6.72
CA HIS A 124 10.83 -7.97 -5.62
C HIS A 124 10.17 -8.38 -4.32
N ILE A 125 10.90 -9.12 -3.50
CA ILE A 125 10.44 -9.58 -2.18
C ILE A 125 11.30 -8.92 -1.11
N TYR A 126 10.65 -8.31 -0.14
CA TYR A 126 11.24 -7.63 0.99
C TYR A 126 10.77 -8.27 2.30
N PRO A 127 11.69 -8.69 3.17
CA PRO A 127 11.31 -9.17 4.50
C PRO A 127 10.63 -8.06 5.31
N LEU A 128 9.54 -8.42 5.99
CA LEU A 128 8.79 -7.53 6.86
C LEU A 128 8.92 -7.93 8.32
N GLU A 129 8.70 -6.96 9.18
CA GLU A 129 8.42 -7.14 10.59
C GLU A 129 7.05 -6.56 10.92
N ASP A 130 6.22 -7.36 11.59
CA ASP A 130 5.02 -6.90 12.25
C ASP A 130 5.38 -6.52 13.68
N THR A 131 5.41 -5.23 13.99
CA THR A 131 5.71 -4.72 15.34
C THR A 131 4.51 -4.83 16.28
N GLY A 132 3.38 -5.31 15.77
CA GLY A 132 2.08 -5.30 16.44
C GLY A 132 1.31 -4.00 16.23
N ASP A 133 1.99 -2.87 16.13
CA ASP A 133 1.38 -1.55 15.90
C ASP A 133 1.42 -1.15 14.42
N THR A 134 2.46 -1.54 13.70
CA THR A 134 2.63 -1.25 12.28
C THR A 134 3.55 -2.28 11.62
N LEU A 135 3.82 -2.07 10.34
CA LEU A 135 4.78 -2.86 9.56
C LEU A 135 6.09 -2.09 9.38
N MET A 136 7.20 -2.81 9.37
CA MET A 136 8.52 -2.28 9.05
C MET A 136 9.22 -3.17 8.03
N LEU A 137 9.93 -2.55 7.09
CA LEU A 137 10.88 -3.27 6.22
C LEU A 137 12.09 -3.67 7.06
N LYS A 138 12.44 -4.95 7.02
CA LYS A 138 13.71 -5.39 7.60
C LYS A 138 14.85 -5.00 6.64
N SER A 139 15.94 -4.48 7.19
CA SER A 139 17.16 -4.30 6.43
C SER A 139 17.57 -5.66 5.84
N LYS A 140 17.97 -5.67 4.55
CA LYS A 140 18.56 -6.87 3.96
C LYS A 140 19.80 -7.23 4.79
N SER A 141 19.74 -8.31 5.56
CA SER A 141 20.96 -8.87 6.13
C SER A 141 21.86 -9.25 4.97
N ASN A 142 23.02 -8.62 4.85
CA ASN A 142 24.06 -9.05 3.93
C ASN A 142 24.49 -10.48 4.33
N HIS A 143 23.84 -11.47 3.75
CA HIS A 143 24.41 -12.81 3.76
C HIS A 143 25.53 -12.78 2.73
N THR A 144 26.71 -12.36 3.16
CA THR A 144 27.95 -12.68 2.49
C THR A 144 28.07 -14.20 2.51
N LYS A 145 27.92 -14.82 1.33
CA LYS A 145 28.33 -16.20 1.12
C LYS A 145 29.86 -16.24 0.94
#